data_9903a8b9036da91aa9ce4cdbda4ed4ed
#
_entry.id   9903a8b9036da91aa9ce4cdbda4ed4ed
#
_cell.length_a   1.000
_cell.length_b   1.000
_cell.length_c   1.000
_cell.angle_alpha   90.00
_cell.angle_beta   90.00
_cell.angle_gamma   90.00
#
_symmetry.space_group_name_H-M   'P 1'
#
loop_
_entity.id
_entity.type
_entity.pdbx_description
1 polymer ?
#
loop_
_entity_poly.entity_id
_entity_poly.type
_entity_poly.pdbx_seq_one_letter_code
_entity_poly.pdbx_strand_id
1 'polypeptide(L)'
;MKNLIIIAAGGMGRTLYDMSRESMGYGDEFVIKGFIDDNLQALDGFVNYPPVLDKISTYIPQGNDVFICSIGGVVRKKCMEELISRGAQFINLIHRTARIGTNVQFGQGNIVGAYTSIGADAKIGSYNLIQSYTVVGHDVRMGDWNRIDTHVTCVGGTIIGNETDIYTSSVLNRGVVVEDRAHVGCLLYTSPSPRDAF
;
A
#
# COMPACT_ATOMS: atom_id res chain seq x y z
N MET A 1 -10.52 -13.97 -15.07
CA MET A 1 -10.62 -12.66 -14.41
C MET A 1 -10.65 -12.89 -12.90
N LYS A 2 -9.88 -12.14 -12.12
CA LYS A 2 -9.82 -12.23 -10.66
C LYS A 2 -10.92 -11.38 -10.02
N ASN A 3 -11.36 -11.77 -8.82
CA ASN A 3 -12.34 -11.05 -8.03
C ASN A 3 -11.65 -10.27 -6.92
N LEU A 4 -11.52 -8.95 -7.07
CA LEU A 4 -10.90 -8.12 -6.05
C LEU A 4 -11.84 -7.93 -4.86
N ILE A 5 -11.34 -8.22 -3.67
CA ILE A 5 -12.01 -8.01 -2.39
C ILE A 5 -11.20 -6.98 -1.59
N ILE A 6 -11.87 -5.96 -1.11
CA ILE A 6 -11.28 -4.90 -0.30
C ILE A 6 -11.52 -5.23 1.17
N ILE A 7 -10.45 -5.32 1.94
CA ILE A 7 -10.51 -5.59 3.38
C ILE A 7 -10.78 -4.28 4.11
N ALA A 8 -11.85 -4.26 4.89
CA ALA A 8 -12.50 -3.17 5.58
C ALA A 8 -13.21 -2.16 4.63
N ALA A 9 -14.43 -1.78 5.01
CA ALA A 9 -15.33 -0.90 4.24
C ALA A 9 -15.42 0.52 4.82
N GLY A 10 -14.50 0.89 5.71
CA GLY A 10 -14.38 2.23 6.27
C GLY A 10 -13.96 3.29 5.23
N GLY A 11 -13.64 4.50 5.66
CA GLY A 11 -13.27 5.61 4.77
C GLY A 11 -12.15 5.26 3.79
N MET A 12 -11.06 4.65 4.28
CA MET A 12 -9.96 4.21 3.42
C MET A 12 -10.38 3.09 2.46
N GLY A 13 -11.26 2.18 2.89
CA GLY A 13 -11.81 1.13 2.02
C GLY A 13 -12.58 1.72 0.85
N ARG A 14 -13.43 2.72 1.09
CA ARG A 14 -14.15 3.42 0.03
C ARG A 14 -13.21 4.17 -0.91
N THR A 15 -12.16 4.80 -0.38
CA THR A 15 -11.11 5.43 -1.20
C THR A 15 -10.40 4.39 -2.08
N LEU A 16 -10.06 3.21 -1.54
CA LEU A 16 -9.44 2.14 -2.32
C LEU A 16 -10.40 1.54 -3.36
N TYR A 17 -11.71 1.56 -3.11
CA TYR A 17 -12.69 1.17 -4.13
C TYR A 17 -12.60 2.07 -5.36
N ASP A 18 -12.63 3.40 -5.17
CA ASP A 18 -12.50 4.34 -6.29
C ASP A 18 -11.14 4.19 -6.97
N MET A 19 -10.06 4.12 -6.19
CA MET A 19 -8.72 3.90 -6.69
C MET A 19 -8.60 2.60 -7.49
N SER A 20 -9.26 1.52 -7.07
CA SER A 20 -9.21 0.23 -7.78
C SER A 20 -9.81 0.33 -9.18
N ARG A 21 -10.86 1.12 -9.37
CA ARG A 21 -11.48 1.36 -10.69
C ARG A 21 -10.59 2.17 -11.62
N GLU A 22 -9.63 2.89 -11.08
CA GLU A 22 -8.65 3.68 -11.81
C GLU A 22 -7.26 3.05 -11.85
N SER A 23 -7.14 1.82 -11.37
CA SER A 23 -5.86 1.09 -11.33
C SER A 23 -5.61 0.29 -12.60
N MET A 24 -4.34 -0.03 -12.83
CA MET A 24 -3.91 -0.92 -13.91
C MET A 24 -4.56 -2.30 -13.74
N GLY A 25 -5.02 -2.89 -14.82
CA GLY A 25 -5.65 -4.23 -14.83
C GLY A 25 -7.13 -4.25 -14.45
N TYR A 26 -7.73 -3.12 -14.04
CA TYR A 26 -9.18 -3.07 -13.79
C TYR A 26 -9.97 -3.29 -15.09
N GLY A 27 -10.91 -4.24 -15.06
CA GLY A 27 -11.72 -4.64 -16.21
C GLY A 27 -11.08 -5.72 -17.09
N ASP A 28 -9.76 -5.88 -17.03
CA ASP A 28 -9.00 -6.86 -17.84
C ASP A 28 -8.48 -8.02 -16.98
N GLU A 29 -7.78 -7.71 -15.89
CA GLU A 29 -7.20 -8.71 -14.99
C GLU A 29 -8.11 -9.00 -13.80
N PHE A 30 -8.74 -7.97 -13.26
CA PHE A 30 -9.64 -8.08 -12.11
C PHE A 30 -10.87 -7.17 -12.20
N VAL A 31 -11.92 -7.56 -11.48
CA VAL A 31 -13.11 -6.74 -11.18
C VAL A 31 -13.35 -6.71 -9.68
N ILE A 32 -14.00 -5.68 -9.18
CA ILE A 32 -14.28 -5.55 -7.75
C ILE A 32 -15.50 -6.40 -7.41
N LYS A 33 -15.34 -7.37 -6.50
CA LYS A 33 -16.42 -8.24 -6.01
C LYS A 33 -17.17 -7.60 -4.84
N GLY A 34 -16.44 -6.96 -3.93
CA GLY A 34 -17.02 -6.36 -2.74
C GLY A 34 -15.99 -6.09 -1.64
N PHE A 35 -16.53 -5.90 -0.45
CA PHE A 35 -15.75 -5.71 0.77
C PHE A 35 -15.91 -6.90 1.71
N ILE A 36 -14.96 -7.08 2.61
CA ILE A 36 -15.14 -7.85 3.83
C ILE A 36 -14.87 -6.95 5.03
N ASP A 37 -15.76 -6.97 6.04
CA ASP A 37 -15.66 -6.14 7.23
C ASP A 37 -16.36 -6.84 8.40
N ASP A 38 -15.79 -6.84 9.58
CA ASP A 38 -16.43 -7.47 10.75
C ASP A 38 -17.72 -6.75 11.17
N ASN A 39 -17.89 -5.48 10.77
CA ASN A 39 -19.17 -4.78 10.77
C ASN A 39 -19.85 -4.94 9.40
N LEU A 40 -20.79 -5.87 9.30
CA LEU A 40 -21.55 -6.11 8.06
C LEU A 40 -22.39 -4.91 7.59
N GLN A 41 -22.64 -3.94 8.48
CA GLN A 41 -23.37 -2.70 8.21
C GLN A 41 -22.44 -1.51 7.95
N ALA A 42 -21.14 -1.74 7.70
CA ALA A 42 -20.15 -0.67 7.52
C ALA A 42 -20.45 0.28 6.36
N LEU A 43 -21.31 -0.14 5.42
CA LEU A 43 -21.73 0.68 4.27
C LEU A 43 -23.16 1.23 4.41
N ASP A 44 -23.83 1.05 5.53
CA ASP A 44 -25.17 1.61 5.74
C ASP A 44 -25.11 3.14 5.65
N GLY A 45 -26.00 3.70 4.82
CA GLY A 45 -26.00 5.14 4.52
C GLY A 45 -25.04 5.58 3.41
N PHE A 46 -24.20 4.66 2.88
CA PHE A 46 -23.36 4.92 1.70
C PHE A 46 -23.92 4.21 0.47
N VAL A 47 -24.10 4.95 -0.62
CA VAL A 47 -24.64 4.43 -1.88
C VAL A 47 -23.54 4.21 -2.92
N ASN A 48 -23.85 3.40 -3.94
CA ASN A 48 -22.97 3.13 -5.08
C ASN A 48 -21.67 2.35 -4.76
N TYR A 49 -21.66 1.62 -3.66
CA TYR A 49 -20.58 0.68 -3.33
C TYR A 49 -21.08 -0.78 -3.49
N PRO A 50 -20.20 -1.72 -3.84
CA PRO A 50 -20.53 -3.13 -3.81
C PRO A 50 -20.74 -3.59 -2.35
N PRO A 51 -21.39 -4.75 -2.12
CA PRO A 51 -21.76 -5.18 -0.77
C PRO A 51 -20.56 -5.52 0.10
N VAL A 52 -20.77 -5.49 1.43
CA VAL A 52 -19.97 -6.23 2.39
C VAL A 52 -20.38 -7.70 2.28
N LEU A 53 -19.45 -8.54 1.85
CA LEU A 53 -19.71 -9.96 1.51
C LEU A 53 -19.79 -10.85 2.75
N ASP A 54 -18.91 -10.59 3.73
CA ASP A 54 -18.80 -11.36 4.96
C ASP A 54 -17.89 -10.63 5.95
N LYS A 55 -17.75 -11.20 7.15
CA LYS A 55 -16.78 -10.74 8.14
C LYS A 55 -15.36 -11.13 7.74
N ILE A 56 -14.38 -10.29 8.09
CA ILE A 56 -12.96 -10.57 7.89
C ILE A 56 -12.56 -11.87 8.62
N SER A 57 -13.07 -12.02 9.85
CA SER A 57 -12.76 -13.14 10.73
C SER A 57 -13.23 -14.50 10.20
N THR A 58 -14.30 -14.53 9.39
CA THR A 58 -14.92 -15.77 8.91
C THR A 58 -14.74 -16.01 7.42
N TYR A 59 -14.39 -15.00 6.64
CA TYR A 59 -14.29 -15.13 5.18
C TYR A 59 -13.27 -16.20 4.77
N ILE A 60 -13.73 -17.11 3.90
CA ILE A 60 -12.90 -18.14 3.29
C ILE A 60 -12.67 -17.75 1.82
N PRO A 61 -11.40 -17.47 1.43
CA PRO A 61 -11.06 -17.11 0.05
C PRO A 61 -11.53 -18.16 -0.96
N GLN A 62 -12.15 -17.71 -2.03
CA GLN A 62 -12.60 -18.55 -3.16
C GLN A 62 -11.53 -18.54 -4.26
N GLY A 63 -11.49 -19.52 -5.14
CA GLY A 63 -10.39 -19.78 -6.07
C GLY A 63 -9.88 -18.60 -6.93
N ASN A 64 -10.71 -17.62 -7.25
CA ASN A 64 -10.31 -16.43 -8.02
C ASN A 64 -10.27 -15.15 -7.18
N ASP A 65 -10.45 -15.23 -5.87
CA ASP A 65 -10.44 -14.08 -5.01
C ASP A 65 -9.01 -13.57 -4.79
N VAL A 66 -8.85 -12.27 -4.93
CA VAL A 66 -7.62 -11.54 -4.62
C VAL A 66 -7.93 -10.35 -3.74
N PHE A 67 -6.96 -9.92 -2.95
CA PHE A 67 -7.21 -8.99 -1.86
C PHE A 67 -6.31 -7.77 -1.92
N ILE A 68 -6.86 -6.65 -1.41
CA ILE A 68 -6.12 -5.46 -0.96
C ILE A 68 -6.62 -5.09 0.44
N CYS A 69 -5.77 -4.44 1.24
CA CYS A 69 -6.10 -4.11 2.62
C CYS A 69 -6.11 -2.59 2.85
N SER A 70 -7.24 -2.08 3.34
CA SER A 70 -7.42 -0.67 3.71
C SER A 70 -7.21 -0.40 5.20
N ILE A 71 -6.96 -1.44 6.01
CA ILE A 71 -6.71 -1.29 7.44
C ILE A 71 -5.35 -0.60 7.63
N GLY A 72 -5.28 0.34 8.56
CA GLY A 72 -4.04 0.98 8.96
C GLY A 72 -3.49 0.47 10.29
N GLY A 73 -2.29 0.91 10.65
CA GLY A 73 -1.67 0.65 11.94
C GLY A 73 -1.34 -0.83 12.20
N VAL A 74 -1.07 -1.13 13.46
CA VAL A 74 -0.55 -2.44 13.91
C VAL A 74 -1.48 -3.63 13.63
N VAL A 75 -2.79 -3.38 13.52
CA VAL A 75 -3.79 -4.43 13.28
C VAL A 75 -3.73 -4.96 11.85
N ARG A 76 -3.24 -4.16 10.90
CA ARG A 76 -3.18 -4.49 9.46
C ARG A 76 -2.45 -5.80 9.20
N LYS A 77 -1.23 -5.91 9.71
CA LYS A 77 -0.38 -7.08 9.49
C LYS A 77 -1.05 -8.35 10.01
N LYS A 78 -1.51 -8.33 11.26
CA LYS A 78 -2.21 -9.48 11.87
C LYS A 78 -3.43 -9.92 11.04
N CYS A 79 -4.28 -8.98 10.65
CA CYS A 79 -5.47 -9.24 9.84
C CYS A 79 -5.10 -9.90 8.49
N MET A 80 -4.08 -9.38 7.82
CA MET A 80 -3.64 -9.93 6.54
C MET A 80 -2.99 -11.31 6.70
N GLU A 81 -2.17 -11.54 7.71
CA GLU A 81 -1.56 -12.84 8.00
C GLU A 81 -2.61 -13.91 8.29
N GLU A 82 -3.67 -13.57 9.02
CA GLU A 82 -4.80 -14.47 9.26
C GLU A 82 -5.53 -14.84 7.94
N LEU A 83 -5.71 -13.89 7.04
CA LEU A 83 -6.30 -14.17 5.73
C LEU A 83 -5.36 -14.99 4.83
N ILE A 84 -4.06 -14.70 4.85
CA ILE A 84 -3.03 -15.46 4.13
C ILE A 84 -3.03 -16.92 4.60
N SER A 85 -3.13 -17.16 5.91
CA SER A 85 -3.19 -18.53 6.46
C SER A 85 -4.42 -19.32 5.99
N ARG A 86 -5.48 -18.60 5.56
CA ARG A 86 -6.69 -19.18 4.95
C ARG A 86 -6.63 -19.24 3.41
N GLY A 87 -5.47 -18.92 2.81
CA GLY A 87 -5.23 -19.01 1.37
C GLY A 87 -5.48 -17.72 0.59
N ALA A 88 -5.64 -16.56 1.25
CA ALA A 88 -5.79 -15.29 0.55
C ALA A 88 -4.54 -14.91 -0.24
N GLN A 89 -4.73 -14.45 -1.48
CA GLN A 89 -3.68 -13.92 -2.34
C GLN A 89 -3.83 -12.41 -2.49
N PHE A 90 -2.77 -11.67 -2.20
CA PHE A 90 -2.76 -10.22 -2.33
C PHE A 90 -2.13 -9.80 -3.64
N ILE A 91 -2.77 -8.86 -4.33
CA ILE A 91 -2.24 -8.29 -5.59
C ILE A 91 -1.58 -6.94 -5.34
N ASN A 92 -0.70 -6.55 -6.24
CA ASN A 92 -0.23 -5.17 -6.31
C ASN A 92 -1.32 -4.33 -6.98
N LEU A 93 -1.83 -3.32 -6.27
CA LEU A 93 -2.78 -2.36 -6.80
C LEU A 93 -2.02 -1.08 -7.16
N ILE A 94 -1.85 -0.81 -8.44
CA ILE A 94 -1.08 0.34 -8.93
C ILE A 94 -2.02 1.26 -9.71
N HIS A 95 -2.17 2.50 -9.23
CA HIS A 95 -2.99 3.48 -9.92
C HIS A 95 -2.42 3.81 -11.31
N ARG A 96 -3.28 3.97 -12.33
CA ARG A 96 -2.85 4.20 -13.72
C ARG A 96 -2.00 5.46 -13.95
N THR A 97 -2.11 6.45 -13.05
CA THR A 97 -1.29 7.67 -13.11
C THR A 97 0.04 7.54 -12.37
N ALA A 98 0.29 6.41 -11.70
CA ALA A 98 1.59 6.18 -11.08
C ALA A 98 2.65 5.96 -12.18
N ARG A 99 3.80 6.60 -12.00
CA ARG A 99 4.95 6.43 -12.89
C ARG A 99 5.91 5.41 -12.29
N ILE A 100 6.10 4.30 -12.98
CA ILE A 100 7.02 3.24 -12.57
C ILE A 100 8.23 3.27 -13.49
N GLY A 101 9.41 3.47 -12.92
CA GLY A 101 10.68 3.52 -13.63
C GLY A 101 11.14 2.16 -14.15
N THR A 102 12.21 2.18 -14.95
CA THR A 102 12.82 0.96 -15.48
C THR A 102 13.37 0.08 -14.36
N ASN A 103 13.26 -1.24 -14.52
CA ASN A 103 13.76 -2.26 -13.59
C ASN A 103 13.23 -2.17 -12.14
N VAL A 104 12.14 -1.47 -11.88
CA VAL A 104 11.52 -1.46 -10.55
C VAL A 104 11.02 -2.87 -10.24
N GLN A 105 11.35 -3.35 -9.05
CA GLN A 105 10.92 -4.65 -8.54
C GLN A 105 9.94 -4.47 -7.39
N PHE A 106 8.85 -5.22 -7.43
CA PHE A 106 7.86 -5.27 -6.37
C PHE A 106 7.73 -6.69 -5.83
N GLY A 107 7.60 -6.79 -4.51
CA GLY A 107 6.98 -7.95 -3.87
C GLY A 107 5.47 -7.97 -4.15
N GLN A 108 4.71 -8.60 -3.30
CA GLN A 108 3.26 -8.75 -3.45
C GLN A 108 2.47 -7.84 -2.50
N GLY A 109 1.20 -7.58 -2.83
CA GLY A 109 0.26 -6.90 -1.93
C GLY A 109 0.52 -5.42 -1.71
N ASN A 110 1.31 -4.78 -2.57
CA ASN A 110 1.57 -3.35 -2.48
C ASN A 110 0.41 -2.53 -3.03
N ILE A 111 0.16 -1.37 -2.44
CA ILE A 111 -0.77 -0.37 -2.94
C ILE A 111 0.04 0.87 -3.31
N VAL A 112 -0.05 1.30 -4.57
CA VAL A 112 0.65 2.49 -5.09
C VAL A 112 -0.39 3.50 -5.56
N GLY A 113 -0.50 4.60 -4.84
CA GLY A 113 -1.49 5.64 -5.03
C GLY A 113 -1.31 6.48 -6.29
N ALA A 114 -2.31 7.32 -6.57
CA ALA A 114 -2.32 8.20 -7.74
C ALA A 114 -1.13 9.17 -7.73
N TYR A 115 -0.58 9.46 -8.92
CA TYR A 115 0.51 10.42 -9.11
C TYR A 115 1.78 10.14 -8.31
N THR A 116 1.95 8.90 -7.83
CA THR A 116 3.18 8.42 -7.22
C THR A 116 4.24 8.22 -8.30
N SER A 117 5.48 8.61 -8.01
CA SER A 117 6.61 8.34 -8.91
C SER A 117 7.60 7.41 -8.22
N ILE A 118 7.90 6.27 -8.85
CA ILE A 118 8.92 5.32 -8.40
C ILE A 118 10.04 5.30 -9.42
N GLY A 119 11.23 5.68 -8.99
CA GLY A 119 12.43 5.82 -9.82
C GLY A 119 13.01 4.49 -10.27
N ALA A 120 13.90 4.56 -11.27
CA ALA A 120 14.55 3.38 -11.83
C ALA A 120 15.32 2.58 -10.78
N ASP A 121 15.36 1.26 -10.96
CA ASP A 121 16.11 0.30 -10.14
C ASP A 121 15.70 0.24 -8.66
N ALA A 122 14.57 0.88 -8.29
CA ALA A 122 14.02 0.78 -6.94
C ALA A 122 13.55 -0.65 -6.65
N LYS A 123 13.77 -1.12 -5.41
CA LYS A 123 13.34 -2.42 -4.93
C LYS A 123 12.36 -2.23 -3.78
N ILE A 124 11.13 -2.61 -4.00
CA ILE A 124 10.02 -2.48 -3.07
C ILE A 124 9.61 -3.87 -2.62
N GLY A 125 9.63 -4.11 -1.34
CA GLY A 125 9.21 -5.38 -0.74
C GLY A 125 7.71 -5.63 -0.89
N SER A 126 7.12 -6.34 0.06
CA SER A 126 5.72 -6.76 0.03
C SER A 126 4.87 -5.96 1.00
N TYR A 127 3.58 -5.88 0.68
CA TYR A 127 2.55 -5.32 1.58
C TYR A 127 2.77 -3.87 1.98
N ASN A 128 3.42 -3.07 1.16
CA ASN A 128 3.60 -1.65 1.41
C ASN A 128 2.37 -0.85 0.96
N LEU A 129 2.01 0.19 1.71
CA LEU A 129 1.03 1.19 1.34
C LEU A 129 1.78 2.49 0.99
N ILE A 130 1.88 2.80 -0.29
CA ILE A 130 2.51 4.02 -0.80
C ILE A 130 1.38 4.92 -1.29
N GLN A 131 1.09 5.98 -0.55
CA GLN A 131 -0.04 6.85 -0.83
C GLN A 131 0.26 7.82 -1.98
N SER A 132 -0.79 8.50 -2.44
CA SER A 132 -0.75 9.40 -3.60
C SER A 132 0.27 10.54 -3.46
N TYR A 133 0.80 11.01 -4.59
CA TYR A 133 1.77 12.10 -4.71
C TYR A 133 3.11 11.84 -4.00
N THR A 134 3.43 10.59 -3.71
CA THR A 134 4.70 10.19 -3.10
C THR A 134 5.78 10.05 -4.16
N VAL A 135 7.01 10.43 -3.82
CA VAL A 135 8.19 10.24 -4.67
C VAL A 135 9.11 9.23 -4.01
N VAL A 136 9.32 8.12 -4.67
CA VAL A 136 10.35 7.12 -4.35
C VAL A 136 11.44 7.24 -5.40
N GLY A 137 12.62 7.70 -5.02
CA GLY A 137 13.75 7.96 -5.92
C GLY A 137 14.33 6.68 -6.53
N HIS A 138 15.29 6.86 -7.43
CA HIS A 138 16.04 5.74 -8.01
C HIS A 138 16.87 5.01 -6.94
N ASP A 139 17.11 3.72 -7.14
CA ASP A 139 17.92 2.89 -6.23
C ASP A 139 17.42 2.80 -4.77
N VAL A 140 16.21 3.29 -4.48
CA VAL A 140 15.61 3.13 -3.15
C VAL A 140 15.38 1.65 -2.86
N ARG A 141 15.70 1.24 -1.64
CA ARG A 141 15.40 -0.10 -1.13
C ARG A 141 14.40 0.03 0.01
N MET A 142 13.24 -0.56 -0.17
CA MET A 142 12.15 -0.55 0.81
C MET A 142 11.79 -1.98 1.16
N GLY A 143 11.79 -2.29 2.45
CA GLY A 143 11.38 -3.59 2.98
C GLY A 143 9.87 -3.81 2.90
N ASP A 144 9.35 -4.61 3.82
CA ASP A 144 7.97 -5.06 3.85
C ASP A 144 7.12 -4.27 4.86
N TRP A 145 5.79 -4.25 4.64
CA TRP A 145 4.80 -3.76 5.59
C TRP A 145 4.88 -2.27 5.91
N ASN A 146 5.54 -1.47 5.09
CA ASN A 146 5.68 -0.05 5.33
C ASN A 146 4.42 0.73 4.96
N ARG A 147 4.22 1.84 5.64
CA ARG A 147 3.25 2.87 5.31
C ARG A 147 3.99 4.15 4.96
N ILE A 148 3.83 4.58 3.73
CA ILE A 148 4.40 5.82 3.20
C ILE A 148 3.22 6.73 2.89
N ASP A 149 3.02 7.76 3.69
CA ASP A 149 1.90 8.67 3.56
C ASP A 149 2.06 9.63 2.38
N THR A 150 1.00 10.36 2.08
CA THR A 150 0.94 11.27 0.93
C THR A 150 2.03 12.35 0.98
N HIS A 151 2.53 12.73 -0.19
CA HIS A 151 3.58 13.75 -0.38
C HIS A 151 4.93 13.44 0.29
N VAL A 152 5.19 12.21 0.69
CA VAL A 152 6.53 11.81 1.16
C VAL A 152 7.51 11.79 -0.01
N THR A 153 8.73 12.24 0.24
CA THR A 153 9.83 12.18 -0.73
C THR A 153 10.98 11.34 -0.16
N CYS A 154 11.24 10.20 -0.77
CA CYS A 154 12.42 9.38 -0.54
C CYS A 154 13.43 9.66 -1.65
N VAL A 155 14.49 10.39 -1.38
CA VAL A 155 15.52 10.70 -2.37
C VAL A 155 16.30 9.44 -2.74
N GLY A 156 16.85 9.41 -3.95
CA GLY A 156 17.54 8.23 -4.49
C GLY A 156 18.59 7.63 -3.56
N GLY A 157 18.61 6.30 -3.48
CA GLY A 157 19.53 5.55 -2.62
C GLY A 157 19.12 5.50 -1.14
N THR A 158 17.94 5.99 -0.76
CA THR A 158 17.40 5.82 0.60
C THR A 158 17.12 4.34 0.87
N ILE A 159 17.39 3.90 2.10
CA ILE A 159 17.08 2.55 2.58
C ILE A 159 15.98 2.66 3.64
N ILE A 160 14.91 1.92 3.46
CA ILE A 160 13.77 1.86 4.39
C ILE A 160 13.60 0.40 4.82
N GLY A 161 13.64 0.17 6.10
CA GLY A 161 13.47 -1.14 6.72
C GLY A 161 12.05 -1.69 6.58
N ASN A 162 11.64 -2.49 7.53
CA ASN A 162 10.33 -3.12 7.56
C ASN A 162 9.42 -2.45 8.61
N GLU A 163 8.12 -2.50 8.37
CA GLU A 163 7.10 -2.05 9.35
C GLU A 163 7.28 -0.58 9.76
N THR A 164 7.80 0.27 8.87
CA THR A 164 7.98 1.71 9.14
C THR A 164 6.73 2.50 8.78
N ASP A 165 6.47 3.58 9.54
CA ASP A 165 5.47 4.59 9.18
C ASP A 165 6.20 5.92 8.87
N ILE A 166 6.08 6.38 7.63
CA ILE A 166 6.64 7.66 7.18
C ILE A 166 5.46 8.58 6.89
N TYR A 167 5.29 9.58 7.75
CA TYR A 167 4.10 10.43 7.73
C TYR A 167 4.17 11.56 6.72
N THR A 168 3.02 12.13 6.43
CA THR A 168 2.75 13.10 5.37
C THR A 168 3.82 14.19 5.24
N SER A 169 4.26 14.43 4.00
CA SER A 169 5.19 15.50 3.60
C SER A 169 6.58 15.43 4.25
N SER A 170 6.99 14.25 4.71
CA SER A 170 8.38 14.05 5.16
C SER A 170 9.32 13.91 3.98
N VAL A 171 10.58 14.32 4.18
CA VAL A 171 11.66 14.18 3.19
C VAL A 171 12.80 13.36 3.77
N LEU A 172 13.06 12.20 3.17
CA LEU A 172 14.23 11.38 3.44
C LEU A 172 15.30 11.70 2.41
N ASN A 173 16.36 12.37 2.82
CA ASN A 173 17.42 12.77 1.90
C ASN A 173 18.31 11.58 1.49
N ARG A 174 19.15 11.79 0.49
CA ARG A 174 20.05 10.76 -0.04
C ARG A 174 20.90 10.12 1.07
N GLY A 175 20.99 8.80 1.06
CA GLY A 175 21.78 8.03 2.00
C GLY A 175 21.16 7.87 3.40
N VAL A 176 19.95 8.37 3.61
CA VAL A 176 19.22 8.11 4.86
C VAL A 176 18.85 6.63 4.96
N VAL A 177 19.06 6.06 6.13
CA VAL A 177 18.61 4.72 6.50
C VAL A 177 17.53 4.87 7.57
N VAL A 178 16.35 4.33 7.28
CA VAL A 178 15.25 4.22 8.22
C VAL A 178 15.19 2.78 8.69
N GLU A 179 15.46 2.56 9.96
CA GLU A 179 15.47 1.22 10.55
C GLU A 179 14.07 0.63 10.68
N ASP A 180 14.00 -0.69 10.89
CA ASP A 180 12.74 -1.41 11.09
C ASP A 180 11.89 -0.77 12.20
N ARG A 181 10.59 -0.68 11.98
CA ARG A 181 9.58 -0.16 12.92
C ARG A 181 9.79 1.29 13.36
N ALA A 182 10.56 2.04 12.60
CA ALA A 182 10.73 3.47 12.85
C ALA A 182 9.50 4.27 12.42
N HIS A 183 9.27 5.39 13.11
CA HIS A 183 8.23 6.36 12.76
C HIS A 183 8.89 7.70 12.42
N VAL A 184 8.65 8.19 11.21
CA VAL A 184 9.15 9.48 10.73
C VAL A 184 8.00 10.48 10.76
N GLY A 185 8.10 11.52 11.58
CA GLY A 185 7.04 12.53 11.79
C GLY A 185 6.68 13.30 10.52
N CYS A 186 5.47 13.90 10.50
CA CYS A 186 5.03 14.77 9.41
C CYS A 186 5.99 15.96 9.24
N LEU A 187 6.19 16.40 7.99
CA LEU A 187 7.00 17.57 7.64
C LEU A 187 8.46 17.46 8.10
N LEU A 188 8.90 16.29 8.51
CA LEU A 188 10.27 16.07 8.93
C LEU A 188 11.21 16.01 7.72
N TYR A 189 12.30 16.78 7.78
CA TYR A 189 13.40 16.68 6.84
C TYR A 189 14.54 15.92 7.52
N THR A 190 14.93 14.79 6.94
CA THR A 190 16.05 13.97 7.45
C THR A 190 17.19 13.97 6.43
N SER A 191 18.42 14.17 6.90
CA SER A 191 19.62 13.96 6.10
C SER A 191 20.63 13.15 6.90
N PRO A 192 21.58 12.47 6.22
CA PRO A 192 22.73 11.88 6.90
C PRO A 192 23.45 12.93 7.74
N SER A 193 24.17 12.48 8.79
CA SER A 193 25.01 13.36 9.58
C SER A 193 25.95 14.17 8.68
N PRO A 194 26.25 15.45 8.98
CA PRO A 194 27.21 16.24 8.22
C PRO A 194 28.60 15.59 8.08
N ARG A 195 28.90 14.59 8.91
CA ARG A 195 30.15 13.81 8.81
C ARG A 195 30.16 12.80 7.67
N ASP A 196 28.98 12.47 7.12
CA ASP A 196 28.79 11.48 6.05
C ASP A 196 28.56 12.14 4.69
N ALA A 197 28.68 13.46 4.59
CA ALA A 197 28.36 14.26 3.43
C ALA A 197 29.52 14.46 2.43
N PHE A 198 30.62 13.69 2.55
CA PHE A 198 31.81 13.82 1.66
C PHE A 198 32.36 12.45 1.28
#